data_61c691ed10537163ed9e8487831cc8c2
#
_entry.id   61c691ed10537163ed9e8487831cc8c2
#
_cell.length_a   1.000
_cell.length_b   1.000
_cell.length_c   1.000
_cell.angle_alpha   90.00
_cell.angle_beta   90.00
_cell.angle_gamma   90.00
#
_symmetry.space_group_name_H-M   'P 1'
#
loop_
_entity.id
_entity.type
_entity.pdbx_description
1 polymer ?
#
loop_
_entity_poly.entity_id
_entity_poly.type
_entity_poly.pdbx_seq_one_letter_code
_entity_poly.pdbx_strand_id
1 'polypeptide(L)'
;STDEGVAFLLEYDNKVYYHAGDLNCWYWKEEPKSYRNNMIQLYIREIQKMDNLKIDVAFVPLDPRLEETAYKGLEIFMEHTNPQIVFPMHCWGKYDIISSFLNTHPEYKEKIRMINNEGQIFNV
;
A
#
# COMPACT_ATOMS: atom_id res chain seq x y z
N SER A 1 10.10 -9.11 -1.27
CA SER A 1 10.20 -7.65 -1.32
C SER A 1 10.82 -7.19 -2.63
N THR A 2 10.47 -6.00 -3.09
CA THR A 2 11.05 -5.41 -4.32
C THR A 2 12.36 -4.70 -4.04
N ASP A 3 12.69 -4.57 -2.77
CA ASP A 3 13.92 -3.97 -2.27
C ASP A 3 14.38 -4.80 -1.08
N GLU A 4 15.32 -4.31 -0.31
CA GLU A 4 15.76 -4.97 0.92
C GLU A 4 14.74 -4.73 2.03
N GLY A 5 13.73 -5.53 2.09
CA GLY A 5 12.71 -5.39 3.09
C GLY A 5 11.91 -6.67 3.26
N VAL A 6 11.05 -6.70 4.26
CA VAL A 6 10.22 -7.85 4.58
C VAL A 6 8.78 -7.40 4.78
N ALA A 7 7.87 -8.08 4.11
CA ALA A 7 6.44 -7.94 4.38
C ALA A 7 6.00 -9.11 5.27
N PHE A 8 4.97 -8.89 6.06
CA PHE A 8 4.50 -9.84 7.06
C PHE A 8 3.02 -10.15 6.89
N LEU A 9 2.67 -11.43 7.07
CA LEU A 9 1.29 -11.86 7.26
C LEU A 9 1.18 -12.42 8.67
N LEU A 10 0.19 -11.95 9.41
CA LEU A 10 -0.06 -12.36 10.78
C LEU A 10 -1.52 -12.79 10.93
N GLU A 11 -1.74 -13.96 11.50
CA GLU A 11 -3.09 -14.39 11.89
C GLU A 11 -3.26 -14.23 13.39
N TYR A 12 -4.32 -13.57 13.80
CA TYR A 12 -4.65 -13.35 15.19
C TYR A 12 -6.16 -13.20 15.36
N ASP A 13 -6.72 -13.94 16.30
CA ASP A 13 -8.14 -13.86 16.64
C ASP A 13 -9.06 -13.99 15.39
N ASN A 14 -8.76 -14.95 14.52
CA ASN A 14 -9.45 -15.24 13.26
C ASN A 14 -9.40 -14.11 12.24
N LYS A 15 -8.45 -13.18 12.38
CA LYS A 15 -8.21 -12.12 11.40
C LYS A 15 -6.83 -12.23 10.81
N VAL A 16 -6.70 -11.85 9.55
CA VAL A 16 -5.42 -11.81 8.82
C VAL A 16 -5.00 -10.37 8.65
N TYR A 17 -3.81 -10.07 9.13
CA TYR A 17 -3.19 -8.76 9.06
C TYR A 17 -2.00 -8.82 8.09
N TYR A 18 -1.95 -7.88 7.16
CA TYR A 18 -0.82 -7.73 6.26
C TYR A 18 -0.09 -6.43 6.58
N HIS A 19 1.22 -6.52 6.77
CA HIS A 19 2.06 -5.35 6.95
C HIS A 19 3.16 -5.38 5.90
N ALA A 20 3.12 -4.43 4.99
CA ALA A 20 4.03 -4.41 3.84
C ALA A 20 5.49 -4.14 4.23
N GLY A 21 5.74 -3.59 5.42
CA GLY A 21 7.08 -3.10 5.73
C GLY A 21 7.44 -2.02 4.72
N ASP A 22 8.57 -2.19 4.05
CA ASP A 22 9.00 -1.29 2.98
C ASP A 22 8.62 -1.78 1.58
N LEU A 23 7.86 -2.88 1.48
CA LEU A 23 7.46 -3.40 0.19
C LEU A 23 6.51 -2.42 -0.51
N ASN A 24 6.92 -1.89 -1.63
CA ASN A 24 6.17 -0.93 -2.43
C ASN A 24 6.64 -1.01 -3.87
N CYS A 25 5.88 -0.41 -4.76
CA CYS A 25 6.33 -0.16 -6.13
C CYS A 25 7.16 1.13 -6.13
N TRP A 26 8.45 0.99 -5.92
CA TRP A 26 9.38 2.13 -5.86
C TRP A 26 9.65 2.65 -7.28
N TYR A 27 8.65 3.27 -7.86
CA TYR A 27 8.63 3.79 -9.22
C TYR A 27 9.17 5.23 -9.23
N TRP A 28 10.48 5.36 -9.11
CA TRP A 28 11.14 6.67 -9.11
C TRP A 28 11.19 7.20 -10.55
N LYS A 29 10.63 8.37 -10.78
CA LYS A 29 10.56 8.95 -12.14
C LYS A 29 11.93 9.28 -12.75
N GLU A 30 12.95 9.45 -11.92
CA GLU A 30 14.33 9.71 -12.34
C GLU A 30 15.02 8.47 -12.89
N GLU A 31 14.51 7.28 -12.60
CA GLU A 31 15.10 6.03 -13.06
C GLU A 31 14.75 5.74 -14.52
N PRO A 32 15.60 4.99 -15.24
CA PRO A 32 15.28 4.59 -16.62
C PRO A 32 13.93 3.86 -16.71
N LYS A 33 13.25 4.02 -17.84
CA LYS A 33 11.94 3.39 -18.07
C LYS A 33 11.98 1.88 -17.90
N SER A 34 13.06 1.22 -18.36
CA SER A 34 13.23 -0.23 -18.22
C SER A 34 13.29 -0.65 -16.75
N TYR A 35 13.99 0.11 -15.91
CA TYR A 35 14.06 -0.11 -14.47
C TYR A 35 12.67 0.04 -13.85
N ARG A 36 11.95 1.10 -14.19
CA ARG A 36 10.62 1.38 -13.65
C ARG A 36 9.61 0.29 -14.00
N ASN A 37 9.63 -0.16 -15.26
CA ASN A 37 8.74 -1.24 -15.69
C ASN A 37 9.06 -2.55 -14.99
N ASN A 38 10.34 -2.86 -14.79
CA ASN A 38 10.76 -4.03 -14.05
C ASN A 38 10.30 -3.97 -12.59
N MET A 39 10.38 -2.79 -11.97
CA MET A 39 9.91 -2.59 -10.59
C MET A 39 8.41 -2.87 -10.45
N ILE A 40 7.60 -2.42 -11.41
CA ILE A 40 6.17 -2.73 -11.44
C ILE A 40 5.93 -4.24 -11.49
N GLN A 41 6.64 -4.94 -12.38
CA GLN A 41 6.45 -6.39 -12.53
C GLN A 41 6.89 -7.15 -11.29
N LEU A 42 7.98 -6.75 -10.65
CA LEU A 42 8.45 -7.36 -9.42
C LEU A 42 7.44 -7.14 -8.28
N TYR A 43 6.88 -5.95 -8.18
CA TYR A 43 5.88 -5.65 -7.16
C TYR A 43 4.61 -6.47 -7.38
N ILE A 44 4.10 -6.53 -8.61
CA ILE A 44 2.93 -7.36 -8.95
C ILE A 44 3.19 -8.82 -8.55
N ARG A 45 4.37 -9.34 -8.87
CA ARG A 45 4.74 -10.72 -8.54
C ARG A 45 4.69 -10.97 -7.03
N GLU A 46 5.19 -10.04 -6.23
CA GLU A 46 5.15 -10.15 -4.78
C GLU A 46 3.71 -10.11 -4.25
N ILE A 47 2.88 -9.22 -4.80
CA ILE A 47 1.48 -9.12 -4.39
C ILE A 47 0.70 -10.39 -4.78
N GLN A 48 1.00 -10.97 -5.93
CA GLN A 48 0.33 -12.20 -6.41
C GLN A 48 0.57 -13.41 -5.50
N LYS A 49 1.59 -13.39 -4.68
CA LYS A 49 1.81 -14.44 -3.68
C LYS A 49 0.67 -14.52 -2.66
N MET A 50 -0.12 -13.46 -2.57
CA MET A 50 -1.27 -13.39 -1.66
C MET A 50 -2.61 -13.59 -2.37
N ASP A 51 -2.61 -14.08 -3.60
CA ASP A 51 -3.84 -14.37 -4.34
C ASP A 51 -4.73 -15.32 -3.54
N ASN A 52 -6.02 -15.02 -3.50
CA ASN A 52 -7.04 -15.79 -2.78
C ASN A 52 -6.92 -15.74 -1.26
N LEU A 53 -5.99 -14.96 -0.70
CA LEU A 53 -5.93 -14.75 0.73
C LEU A 53 -6.96 -13.71 1.16
N LYS A 54 -7.69 -14.02 2.22
CA LYS A 54 -8.54 -13.04 2.89
C LYS A 54 -7.66 -12.16 3.77
N ILE A 55 -7.66 -10.86 3.52
CA ILE A 55 -6.92 -9.89 4.32
C ILE A 55 -7.93 -9.00 5.03
N ASP A 56 -7.94 -9.03 6.36
CA ASP A 56 -8.87 -8.21 7.14
C ASP A 56 -8.33 -6.78 7.30
N VAL A 57 -7.04 -6.66 7.58
CA VAL A 57 -6.39 -5.35 7.77
C VAL A 57 -5.05 -5.35 7.04
N ALA A 58 -4.80 -4.31 6.26
CA ALA A 58 -3.53 -4.16 5.55
C ALA A 58 -2.90 -2.81 5.84
N PHE A 59 -1.59 -2.81 5.99
CA PHE A 59 -0.76 -1.61 6.14
C PHE A 59 0.14 -1.52 4.91
N VAL A 60 -0.07 -0.52 4.06
CA VAL A 60 0.55 -0.43 2.74
C VAL A 60 1.15 0.96 2.54
N PRO A 61 2.39 1.06 2.03
CA PRO A 61 3.00 2.37 1.82
C PRO A 61 2.26 3.25 0.82
N LEU A 62 2.17 4.52 1.15
CA LEU A 62 1.72 5.59 0.27
C LEU A 62 2.67 6.76 0.51
N ASP A 63 3.81 6.74 -0.17
CA ASP A 63 4.95 7.58 0.16
C ASP A 63 5.00 8.83 -0.72
N PRO A 64 4.81 10.02 -0.13
CA PRO A 64 4.79 11.27 -0.91
C PRO A 64 6.13 11.62 -1.54
N ARG A 65 7.24 11.00 -1.12
CA ARG A 65 8.55 11.22 -1.73
C ARG A 65 8.59 10.77 -3.19
N LEU A 66 7.72 9.83 -3.58
CA LEU A 66 7.60 9.40 -4.97
C LEU A 66 6.89 10.43 -5.87
N GLU A 67 6.35 11.50 -5.30
CA GLU A 67 5.70 12.59 -6.03
C GLU A 67 4.58 12.08 -6.95
N GLU A 68 4.69 12.31 -8.25
CA GLU A 68 3.66 11.94 -9.24
C GLU A 68 3.38 10.44 -9.31
N THR A 69 4.34 9.60 -8.89
CA THR A 69 4.22 8.14 -8.94
C THR A 69 3.86 7.53 -7.57
N ALA A 70 3.52 8.37 -6.59
CA ALA A 70 3.26 7.92 -5.22
C ALA A 70 2.10 6.92 -5.10
N TYR A 71 1.12 7.01 -6.00
CA TYR A 71 -0.07 6.16 -5.96
C TYR A 71 0.14 4.76 -6.53
N LYS A 72 1.22 4.55 -7.27
CA LYS A 72 1.41 3.34 -8.08
C LYS A 72 1.31 2.05 -7.26
N GLY A 73 2.00 1.98 -6.12
CA GLY A 73 2.01 0.78 -5.29
C GLY A 73 0.64 0.48 -4.69
N LEU A 74 -0.01 1.48 -4.14
CA LEU A 74 -1.33 1.30 -3.53
C LEU A 74 -2.38 0.96 -4.60
N GLU A 75 -2.31 1.56 -5.79
CA GLU A 75 -3.18 1.21 -6.90
C GLU A 75 -3.06 -0.28 -7.25
N ILE A 76 -1.83 -0.76 -7.43
CA ILE A 76 -1.56 -2.16 -7.76
C ILE A 76 -2.05 -3.07 -6.64
N PHE A 77 -1.77 -2.72 -5.40
CA PHE A 77 -2.22 -3.51 -4.24
C PHE A 77 -3.74 -3.66 -4.24
N MET A 78 -4.47 -2.56 -4.40
CA MET A 78 -5.93 -2.58 -4.38
C MET A 78 -6.53 -3.33 -5.59
N GLU A 79 -5.88 -3.29 -6.74
CA GLU A 79 -6.33 -4.00 -7.94
C GLU A 79 -6.15 -5.52 -7.83
N HIS A 80 -5.10 -5.97 -7.13
CA HIS A 80 -4.72 -7.39 -7.07
C HIS A 80 -5.12 -8.09 -5.77
N THR A 81 -5.63 -7.36 -4.78
CA THR A 81 -6.07 -7.92 -3.50
C THR A 81 -7.46 -7.40 -3.15
N ASN A 82 -8.06 -7.99 -2.12
CA ASN A 82 -9.38 -7.54 -1.66
C ASN A 82 -9.38 -7.40 -0.13
N PRO A 83 -8.62 -6.46 0.43
CA PRO A 83 -8.60 -6.25 1.87
C PRO A 83 -9.89 -5.60 2.36
N GLN A 84 -10.23 -5.83 3.63
CA GLN A 84 -11.40 -5.19 4.25
C GLN A 84 -11.09 -3.75 4.65
N ILE A 85 -9.93 -3.54 5.26
CA ILE A 85 -9.48 -2.24 5.76
C ILE A 85 -8.02 -2.03 5.38
N VAL A 86 -7.68 -0.84 4.90
CA VAL A 86 -6.31 -0.48 4.54
C VAL A 86 -5.90 0.79 5.28
N PHE A 87 -4.74 0.73 5.92
CA PHE A 87 -4.10 1.88 6.55
C PHE A 87 -2.86 2.25 5.73
N PRO A 88 -2.87 3.39 5.04
CA PRO A 88 -1.66 3.86 4.35
C PRO A 88 -0.54 4.18 5.34
N MET A 89 0.68 3.84 4.97
CA MET A 89 1.89 4.10 5.77
C MET A 89 2.90 4.87 4.95
N HIS A 90 4.03 5.21 5.57
CA HIS A 90 5.12 5.95 4.93
C HIS A 90 4.71 7.34 4.46
N CYS A 91 3.72 7.94 5.11
CA CYS A 91 3.22 9.26 4.71
C CYS A 91 4.11 10.41 5.20
N TRP A 92 5.05 10.14 6.09
CA TRP A 92 5.99 11.15 6.62
C TRP A 92 5.28 12.38 7.21
N GLY A 93 4.15 12.16 7.90
CA GLY A 93 3.34 13.22 8.47
C GLY A 93 2.51 13.99 7.45
N LYS A 94 2.60 13.68 6.16
CA LYS A 94 1.85 14.35 5.08
C LYS A 94 0.59 13.56 4.77
N TYR A 95 -0.32 13.49 5.71
CA TYR A 95 -1.51 12.63 5.64
C TYR A 95 -2.53 13.04 4.59
N ASP A 96 -2.49 14.28 4.12
CA ASP A 96 -3.37 14.73 3.03
C ASP A 96 -3.12 14.01 1.71
N ILE A 97 -2.02 13.28 1.56
CA ILE A 97 -1.83 12.40 0.40
C ILE A 97 -2.92 11.32 0.35
N ILE A 98 -3.45 10.90 1.50
CA ILE A 98 -4.52 9.89 1.56
C ILE A 98 -5.79 10.45 0.94
N SER A 99 -6.20 11.67 1.31
CA SER A 99 -7.38 12.29 0.70
C SER A 99 -7.18 12.56 -0.78
N SER A 100 -5.97 12.94 -1.19
CA SER A 100 -5.64 13.13 -2.60
C SER A 100 -5.79 11.83 -3.39
N PHE A 101 -5.30 10.72 -2.84
CA PHE A 101 -5.47 9.40 -3.46
C PHE A 101 -6.96 9.06 -3.59
N LEU A 102 -7.74 9.25 -2.53
CA LEU A 102 -9.17 8.91 -2.53
C LEU A 102 -9.99 9.81 -3.45
N ASN A 103 -9.55 11.04 -3.69
CA ASN A 103 -10.21 11.93 -4.66
C ASN A 103 -10.12 11.38 -6.08
N THR A 104 -9.03 10.69 -6.42
CA THR A 104 -8.85 10.08 -7.74
C THR A 104 -9.28 8.62 -7.77
N HIS A 105 -9.48 8.00 -6.61
CA HIS A 105 -9.88 6.60 -6.47
C HIS A 105 -11.04 6.46 -5.48
N PRO A 106 -12.20 7.09 -5.77
CA PRO A 106 -13.31 7.11 -4.82
C PRO A 106 -13.92 5.73 -4.54
N GLU A 107 -13.68 4.75 -5.41
CA GLU A 107 -14.12 3.37 -5.24
C GLU A 107 -13.54 2.70 -3.99
N TYR A 108 -12.43 3.21 -3.46
CA TYR A 108 -11.76 2.66 -2.28
C TYR A 108 -12.08 3.39 -0.97
N LYS A 109 -12.97 4.37 -1.01
CA LYS A 109 -13.28 5.23 0.13
C LYS A 109 -13.74 4.45 1.37
N GLU A 110 -14.46 3.36 1.16
CA GLU A 110 -14.97 2.53 2.26
C GLU A 110 -13.88 1.68 2.90
N LYS A 111 -12.82 1.39 2.18
CA LYS A 111 -11.75 0.49 2.62
C LYS A 111 -10.54 1.22 3.20
N ILE A 112 -10.13 2.32 2.60
CA ILE A 112 -8.93 3.06 2.99
C ILE A 112 -9.26 4.07 4.08
N ARG A 113 -8.58 3.95 5.21
CA ARG A 113 -8.81 4.82 6.37
C ARG A 113 -8.00 6.10 6.27
N MET A 114 -8.67 7.23 6.56
CA MET A 114 -8.01 8.53 6.69
C MET A 114 -7.27 8.59 8.01
N ILE A 115 -6.00 8.98 7.95
CA ILE A 115 -5.17 9.21 9.13
C ILE A 115 -4.90 10.71 9.17
N ASN A 116 -5.11 11.33 10.34
CA ASN A 116 -4.97 12.76 10.50
C ASN A 116 -3.81 13.17 11.42
N ASN A 117 -3.38 12.28 12.29
CA ASN A 117 -2.32 12.58 13.25
C ASN A 117 -1.71 11.30 13.82
N GLU A 118 -0.52 11.44 14.38
CA GLU A 118 0.15 10.36 15.09
C GLU A 118 -0.64 9.96 16.33
N GLY A 119 -0.61 8.68 16.66
CA GLY A 119 -1.30 8.16 17.84
C GLY A 119 -2.80 8.00 17.69
N GLN A 120 -3.34 8.28 16.52
CA GLN A 120 -4.77 8.11 16.25
C GLN A 120 -5.15 6.64 16.40
N ILE A 121 -6.29 6.38 17.04
CA ILE A 121 -6.78 5.02 17.32
C ILE A 121 -7.97 4.72 16.43
N PHE A 122 -7.97 3.52 15.85
CA PHE A 122 -9.06 3.01 15.02
C PHE A 122 -9.56 1.69 15.60
N ASN A 123 -10.85 1.48 15.54
CA ASN A 123 -11.47 0.19 15.85
C ASN A 123 -11.61 -0.61 14.55
N VAL A 124 -11.16 -1.84 14.56
CA VAL A 124 -11.19 -2.71 13.39
C VAL A 124 -11.95 -4.02 13.64
#